data_8a4bcc107a6eb202b37ed465701d4a1f
#
_entry.id   8a4bcc107a6eb202b37ed465701d4a1f
#
_cell.length_a   1.000
_cell.length_b   1.000
_cell.length_c   1.000
_cell.angle_alpha   90.00
_cell.angle_beta   90.00
_cell.angle_gamma   90.00
#
_symmetry.space_group_name_H-M   'P 1'
#
loop_
_entity.id
_entity.type
_entity.pdbx_description
1 polymer ?
#
loop_
_entity_poly.entity_id
_entity_poly.type
_entity_poly.pdbx_seq_one_letter_code
_entity_poly.pdbx_strand_id
1 'polypeptide(L)'
;MKTFIVFVTLTCSGVFAFAQDNNIYVKGGVNLANISTTNDGRIDDANMLTSFHIGVMGDVPLGKVLTLQPALYFTGKGSKTQNGNPSDASYFKATSNPYYVELPVNLVAKIALPGEGSNFFIGAGPYVAMGVAGKNKVEGKIFGIGFSNKENIDFSNDDPTTFEEQEGAGLGSLRRFDYGLNATAGVQLNNVLFALNYGYGLAKINAVGDDEDDKNKHRVLSFSFGFRL
;
A
#
# COMPACT_ATOMS: atom_id res chain seq x y z
N MET A 1 -17.30 -4.98 -18.17
CA MET A 1 -16.42 -6.15 -18.00
C MET A 1 -15.51 -6.40 -19.22
N LYS A 2 -15.98 -6.40 -20.45
CA LYS A 2 -15.13 -6.67 -21.65
C LYS A 2 -14.02 -5.63 -21.85
N THR A 3 -14.29 -4.35 -21.62
CA THR A 3 -13.31 -3.25 -21.75
C THR A 3 -12.20 -3.30 -20.68
N PHE A 4 -12.53 -3.76 -19.47
CA PHE A 4 -11.56 -3.91 -18.37
C PHE A 4 -10.58 -5.06 -18.63
N ILE A 5 -11.05 -6.16 -19.21
CA ILE A 5 -10.21 -7.31 -19.61
C ILE A 5 -9.22 -6.90 -20.71
N VAL A 6 -9.64 -6.07 -21.69
CA VAL A 6 -8.78 -5.56 -22.75
C VAL A 6 -7.70 -4.62 -22.18
N PHE A 7 -8.02 -3.80 -21.18
CA PHE A 7 -7.04 -2.91 -20.56
C PHE A 7 -6.00 -3.68 -19.74
N VAL A 8 -6.42 -4.71 -19.00
CA VAL A 8 -5.52 -5.60 -18.24
C VAL A 8 -4.63 -6.43 -19.17
N THR A 9 -5.15 -6.93 -20.30
CA THR A 9 -4.33 -7.67 -21.28
C THR A 9 -3.35 -6.76 -22.01
N LEU A 10 -3.71 -5.51 -22.30
CA LEU A 10 -2.80 -4.55 -22.96
C LEU A 10 -1.66 -4.11 -22.01
N THR A 11 -1.93 -3.93 -20.72
CA THR A 11 -0.90 -3.62 -19.70
C THR A 11 -0.01 -4.83 -19.42
N CYS A 12 -0.54 -6.05 -19.39
CA CYS A 12 0.27 -7.27 -19.25
C CYS A 12 1.20 -7.49 -20.45
N SER A 13 0.73 -7.28 -21.68
CA SER A 13 1.58 -7.43 -22.87
C SER A 13 2.72 -6.42 -22.95
N GLY A 14 2.53 -5.20 -22.43
CA GLY A 14 3.59 -4.20 -22.28
C GLY A 14 4.71 -4.65 -21.33
N VAL A 15 4.39 -5.31 -20.23
CA VAL A 15 5.39 -5.82 -19.26
C VAL A 15 6.25 -6.93 -19.87
N PHE A 16 5.69 -7.79 -20.72
CA PHE A 16 6.45 -8.86 -21.38
C PHE A 16 7.39 -8.36 -22.50
N ALA A 17 7.11 -7.22 -23.12
CA ALA A 17 7.99 -6.64 -24.15
C ALA A 17 9.31 -6.09 -23.56
N PHE A 18 9.35 -5.78 -22.27
CA PHE A 18 10.55 -5.31 -21.54
C PHE A 18 11.38 -6.43 -20.93
N ALA A 19 10.97 -7.70 -21.07
CA ALA A 19 11.66 -8.87 -20.51
C ALA A 19 12.96 -9.24 -21.25
N GLN A 20 13.32 -8.52 -22.30
CA GLN A 20 14.51 -8.87 -23.12
C GLN A 20 15.84 -8.44 -22.50
N ASP A 21 15.85 -7.60 -21.45
CA ASP A 21 17.08 -7.11 -20.80
C ASP A 21 17.14 -7.42 -19.29
N ASN A 22 16.64 -8.56 -18.81
CA ASN A 22 16.80 -9.06 -17.42
C ASN A 22 16.70 -7.99 -16.29
N ASN A 23 15.88 -6.97 -16.48
CA ASN A 23 15.69 -5.89 -15.50
C ASN A 23 14.38 -6.06 -14.71
N ILE A 24 14.07 -7.30 -14.35
CA ILE A 24 12.92 -7.63 -13.52
C ILE A 24 13.41 -8.02 -12.12
N TYR A 25 12.75 -7.48 -11.11
CA TYR A 25 13.00 -7.77 -9.71
C TYR A 25 11.80 -8.44 -9.07
N VAL A 26 12.03 -9.47 -8.27
CA VAL A 26 11.09 -9.86 -7.22
C VAL A 26 11.41 -9.03 -6.00
N LYS A 27 10.40 -8.34 -5.46
CA LYS A 27 10.55 -7.41 -4.33
C LYS A 27 9.51 -7.72 -3.27
N GLY A 28 9.95 -7.73 -2.01
CA GLY A 28 9.06 -7.93 -0.87
C GLY A 28 9.59 -7.22 0.37
N GLY A 29 8.75 -7.13 1.40
CA GLY A 29 9.18 -6.47 2.62
C GLY A 29 8.06 -6.23 3.64
N VAL A 30 8.39 -5.41 4.62
CA VAL A 30 7.52 -5.07 5.74
C VAL A 30 6.93 -3.68 5.52
N ASN A 31 5.64 -3.56 5.79
CA ASN A 31 4.89 -2.32 5.79
C ASN A 31 4.59 -1.90 7.23
N LEU A 32 4.81 -0.64 7.50
CA LEU A 32 4.31 0.06 8.67
C LEU A 32 3.17 0.96 8.17
N ALA A 33 1.95 0.44 8.26
CA ALA A 33 0.77 1.09 7.68
C ALA A 33 -0.02 1.84 8.75
N ASN A 34 -0.56 2.99 8.39
CA ASN A 34 -1.44 3.80 9.22
C ASN A 34 -2.54 4.42 8.35
N ILE A 35 -3.66 4.78 9.00
CA ILE A 35 -4.71 5.60 8.43
C ILE A 35 -4.65 6.96 9.12
N SER A 36 -4.45 8.02 8.35
CA SER A 36 -4.44 9.39 8.87
C SER A 36 -5.86 9.80 9.27
N THR A 37 -6.11 9.93 10.56
CA THR A 37 -7.41 10.35 11.13
C THR A 37 -7.39 11.80 11.63
N THR A 38 -6.24 12.46 11.61
CA THR A 38 -6.07 13.82 12.13
C THR A 38 -5.58 14.79 11.06
N ASN A 39 -5.81 16.08 11.29
CA ASN A 39 -5.40 17.18 10.42
C ASN A 39 -3.89 17.27 10.17
N ASP A 40 -3.07 16.66 11.01
CA ASP A 40 -1.61 16.90 11.04
C ASP A 40 -0.79 15.92 10.19
N GLY A 41 -1.41 14.89 9.59
CA GLY A 41 -0.72 13.90 8.74
C GLY A 41 0.38 13.12 9.48
N ARG A 42 0.45 13.20 10.81
CA ARG A 42 1.42 12.49 11.63
C ARG A 42 1.07 11.01 11.69
N ILE A 43 2.08 10.16 11.53
CA ILE A 43 1.99 8.74 11.86
C ILE A 43 2.00 8.65 13.39
N ASP A 44 0.87 8.28 13.96
CA ASP A 44 0.78 8.01 15.40
C ASP A 44 1.17 6.54 15.63
N ASP A 45 2.19 6.30 16.45
CA ASP A 45 2.69 4.96 16.78
C ASP A 45 1.60 4.04 17.38
N ALA A 46 0.62 4.62 18.06
CA ALA A 46 -0.51 3.88 18.63
C ALA A 46 -1.41 3.24 17.56
N ASN A 47 -1.39 3.76 16.32
CA ASN A 47 -2.27 3.34 15.24
C ASN A 47 -1.53 2.60 14.10
N MET A 48 -0.24 2.37 14.24
CA MET A 48 0.58 1.72 13.22
C MET A 48 0.37 0.21 13.20
N LEU A 49 -0.01 -0.32 12.03
CA LEU A 49 -0.15 -1.75 11.77
C LEU A 49 1.06 -2.26 10.97
N THR A 50 1.70 -3.29 11.49
CA THR A 50 2.73 -4.03 10.74
C THR A 50 2.05 -5.01 9.78
N SER A 51 2.37 -4.90 8.49
CA SER A 51 1.90 -5.77 7.42
C SER A 51 3.06 -6.10 6.47
N PHE A 52 2.76 -6.57 5.26
CA PHE A 52 3.79 -6.93 4.29
C PHE A 52 3.38 -6.53 2.86
N HIS A 53 4.37 -6.56 1.98
CA HIS A 53 4.15 -6.50 0.54
C HIS A 53 5.06 -7.51 -0.16
N ILE A 54 4.61 -7.99 -1.32
CA ILE A 54 5.38 -8.84 -2.22
C ILE A 54 4.90 -8.61 -3.65
N GLY A 55 5.83 -8.66 -4.61
CA GLY A 55 5.47 -8.52 -6.02
C GLY A 55 6.66 -8.46 -6.94
N VAL A 56 6.42 -7.95 -8.14
CA VAL A 56 7.40 -7.82 -9.21
C VAL A 56 7.55 -6.37 -9.62
N MET A 57 8.75 -5.98 -10.01
CA MET A 57 9.08 -4.63 -10.44
C MET A 57 9.96 -4.71 -11.70
N GLY A 58 9.59 -3.97 -12.73
CA GLY A 58 10.43 -3.71 -13.89
C GLY A 58 11.32 -2.49 -13.64
N ASP A 59 12.48 -2.47 -14.25
CA ASP A 59 13.42 -1.36 -14.21
C ASP A 59 13.83 -0.98 -15.63
N VAL A 60 13.15 0.02 -16.21
CA VAL A 60 13.24 0.41 -17.62
C VAL A 60 14.12 1.65 -17.74
N PRO A 61 15.36 1.56 -18.24
CA PRO A 61 16.22 2.71 -18.42
C PRO A 61 15.62 3.70 -19.43
N LEU A 62 15.48 4.97 -19.05
CA LEU A 62 15.11 6.07 -19.94
C LEU A 62 16.34 6.87 -20.39
N GLY A 63 17.50 6.56 -19.83
CA GLY A 63 18.76 7.20 -20.13
C GLY A 63 19.86 6.75 -19.16
N LYS A 64 20.91 7.54 -19.02
CA LYS A 64 22.07 7.17 -18.16
C LYS A 64 21.78 7.25 -16.66
N VAL A 65 20.82 8.08 -16.26
CA VAL A 65 20.52 8.38 -14.85
C VAL A 65 19.08 8.05 -14.51
N LEU A 66 18.15 8.18 -15.44
CA LEU A 66 16.71 8.03 -15.20
C LEU A 66 16.21 6.65 -15.63
N THR A 67 15.37 6.05 -14.80
CA THR A 67 14.66 4.81 -15.08
C THR A 67 13.19 4.95 -14.71
N LEU A 68 12.32 4.23 -15.43
CA LEU A 68 10.93 4.05 -15.07
C LEU A 68 10.80 2.69 -14.36
N GLN A 69 10.17 2.69 -13.18
CA GLN A 69 9.96 1.48 -12.39
C GLN A 69 8.46 1.19 -12.21
N PRO A 70 7.82 0.54 -13.22
CA PRO A 70 6.50 -0.03 -13.03
C PRO A 70 6.60 -1.27 -12.13
N ALA A 71 5.59 -1.46 -11.25
CA ALA A 71 5.54 -2.64 -10.42
C ALA A 71 4.11 -3.14 -10.20
N LEU A 72 3.99 -4.38 -9.76
CA LEU A 72 2.75 -4.98 -9.31
C LEU A 72 3.00 -5.63 -7.96
N TYR A 73 2.32 -5.13 -6.92
CA TYR A 73 2.45 -5.63 -5.56
C TYR A 73 1.13 -6.13 -5.00
N PHE A 74 1.20 -7.22 -4.24
CA PHE A 74 0.21 -7.54 -3.23
C PHE A 74 0.68 -6.92 -1.92
N THR A 75 -0.11 -6.01 -1.34
CA THR A 75 0.31 -5.18 -0.22
C THR A 75 -0.78 -5.03 0.82
N GLY A 76 -0.42 -5.14 2.11
CA GLY A 76 -1.31 -4.84 3.22
C GLY A 76 -1.18 -3.37 3.63
N LYS A 77 -2.33 -2.69 3.67
CA LYS A 77 -2.46 -1.30 4.14
C LYS A 77 -3.54 -1.29 5.21
N GLY A 78 -3.26 -0.77 6.38
CA GLY A 78 -4.28 -0.79 7.42
C GLY A 78 -3.90 0.04 8.62
N SER A 79 -4.65 -0.14 9.68
CA SER A 79 -4.39 0.52 10.96
C SER A 79 -4.82 -0.36 12.13
N LYS A 80 -4.30 -0.05 13.29
CA LYS A 80 -4.81 -0.56 14.57
C LYS A 80 -5.09 0.62 15.49
N THR A 81 -6.10 0.49 16.33
CA THR A 81 -6.37 1.39 17.43
C THR A 81 -6.35 0.57 18.70
N GLN A 82 -5.60 0.99 19.70
CA GLN A 82 -5.51 0.30 20.98
C GLN A 82 -5.65 1.31 22.11
N ASN A 83 -6.50 0.98 23.09
CA ASN A 83 -6.66 1.72 24.34
C ASN A 83 -6.50 0.75 25.51
N GLY A 84 -5.58 1.04 26.41
CA GLY A 84 -5.18 0.16 27.50
C GLY A 84 -4.23 -0.97 27.08
N ASN A 85 -3.80 -1.77 28.04
CA ASN A 85 -2.96 -2.94 27.82
C ASN A 85 -3.74 -4.25 27.92
N PRO A 86 -3.34 -5.32 27.23
CA PRO A 86 -4.01 -6.62 27.34
C PRO A 86 -4.00 -7.21 28.76
N SER A 87 -3.09 -6.76 29.63
CA SER A 87 -3.02 -7.13 31.05
C SER A 87 -4.03 -6.39 31.93
N ASP A 88 -4.58 -5.27 31.46
CA ASP A 88 -5.50 -4.45 32.22
C ASP A 88 -6.87 -5.12 32.37
N ALA A 89 -7.63 -4.76 33.41
CA ALA A 89 -9.01 -5.24 33.60
C ALA A 89 -9.96 -4.77 32.48
N SER A 90 -9.61 -3.66 31.84
CA SER A 90 -10.33 -3.13 30.69
C SER A 90 -9.33 -2.70 29.61
N TYR A 91 -9.45 -3.24 28.41
CA TYR A 91 -8.69 -2.81 27.24
C TYR A 91 -9.52 -3.00 25.98
N PHE A 92 -9.19 -2.26 24.94
CA PHE A 92 -9.83 -2.33 23.63
C PHE A 92 -8.77 -2.24 22.54
N LYS A 93 -8.90 -3.10 21.51
CA LYS A 93 -8.04 -3.06 20.34
C LYS A 93 -8.87 -3.41 19.09
N ALA A 94 -8.88 -2.51 18.15
CA ALA A 94 -9.44 -2.71 16.83
C ALA A 94 -8.30 -2.74 15.78
N THR A 95 -8.31 -3.70 14.89
CA THR A 95 -7.32 -3.85 13.81
C THR A 95 -8.07 -4.02 12.50
N SER A 96 -7.79 -3.16 11.55
CA SER A 96 -8.26 -3.27 10.16
C SER A 96 -7.06 -3.54 9.26
N ASN A 97 -7.05 -4.67 8.56
CA ASN A 97 -5.94 -5.07 7.71
C ASN A 97 -6.44 -5.45 6.30
N PRO A 98 -6.75 -4.45 5.46
CA PRO A 98 -7.07 -4.66 4.06
C PRO A 98 -5.81 -4.97 3.24
N TYR A 99 -5.98 -5.84 2.24
CA TYR A 99 -4.97 -6.18 1.24
C TYR A 99 -5.40 -5.67 -0.12
N TYR A 100 -4.43 -5.10 -0.82
CA TYR A 100 -4.60 -4.49 -2.14
C TYR A 100 -3.66 -5.12 -3.16
N VAL A 101 -4.11 -5.15 -4.40
CA VAL A 101 -3.23 -5.25 -5.57
C VAL A 101 -2.91 -3.82 -6.00
N GLU A 102 -1.65 -3.45 -5.97
CA GLU A 102 -1.16 -2.09 -6.22
C GLU A 102 -0.25 -2.05 -7.45
N LEU A 103 -0.45 -1.04 -8.27
CA LEU A 103 0.30 -0.73 -9.50
C LEU A 103 0.97 0.65 -9.33
N PRO A 104 2.16 0.75 -8.75
CA PRO A 104 2.96 1.97 -8.77
C PRO A 104 3.74 2.08 -10.08
N VAL A 105 3.96 3.33 -10.52
CA VAL A 105 4.86 3.67 -11.62
C VAL A 105 5.75 4.82 -11.17
N ASN A 106 6.99 4.51 -10.79
CA ASN A 106 7.92 5.50 -10.26
C ASN A 106 8.94 5.94 -11.32
N LEU A 107 9.19 7.23 -11.39
CA LEU A 107 10.35 7.78 -12.09
C LEU A 107 11.50 7.87 -11.07
N VAL A 108 12.62 7.23 -11.38
CA VAL A 108 13.74 7.03 -10.46
C VAL A 108 15.03 7.55 -11.07
N ALA A 109 15.76 8.34 -10.29
CA ALA A 109 17.12 8.75 -10.61
C ALA A 109 18.11 7.81 -9.92
N LYS A 110 19.10 7.32 -10.68
CA LYS A 110 20.18 6.43 -10.21
C LYS A 110 21.52 7.14 -10.27
N ILE A 111 22.25 7.09 -9.17
CA ILE A 111 23.59 7.61 -9.02
C ILE A 111 24.53 6.42 -8.86
N ALA A 112 25.43 6.23 -9.83
CA ALA A 112 26.39 5.12 -9.79
C ALA A 112 27.27 5.19 -8.54
N LEU A 113 27.45 4.05 -7.90
CA LEU A 113 28.40 3.84 -6.81
C LEU A 113 29.61 3.04 -7.32
N PRO A 114 30.76 3.08 -6.63
CA PRO A 114 31.87 2.21 -6.94
C PRO A 114 31.44 0.73 -6.88
N GLY A 115 31.74 -0.02 -7.94
CA GLY A 115 31.35 -1.43 -8.11
C GLY A 115 30.32 -1.63 -9.23
N GLU A 116 30.49 -2.71 -9.99
CA GLU A 116 29.59 -3.01 -11.11
C GLU A 116 28.15 -3.21 -10.64
N GLY A 117 27.21 -2.60 -11.37
CA GLY A 117 25.78 -2.70 -11.08
C GLY A 117 25.32 -2.07 -9.76
N SER A 118 26.21 -1.28 -9.10
CA SER A 118 25.90 -0.65 -7.82
C SER A 118 25.47 0.80 -8.01
N ASN A 119 24.37 1.19 -7.38
CA ASN A 119 23.87 2.56 -7.43
C ASN A 119 23.05 2.90 -6.19
N PHE A 120 23.03 4.17 -5.85
CA PHE A 120 22.01 4.78 -5.01
C PHE A 120 20.89 5.26 -5.91
N PHE A 121 19.65 5.14 -5.46
CA PHE A 121 18.50 5.61 -6.21
C PHE A 121 17.50 6.37 -5.34
N ILE A 122 16.82 7.33 -5.97
CA ILE A 122 15.69 8.06 -5.38
C ILE A 122 14.66 8.31 -6.47
N GLY A 123 13.39 8.20 -6.12
CA GLY A 123 12.33 8.41 -7.10
C GLY A 123 10.96 8.62 -6.46
N ALA A 124 10.02 8.96 -7.31
CA ALA A 124 8.62 9.09 -6.92
C ALA A 124 7.70 8.82 -8.11
N GLY A 125 6.45 8.55 -7.83
CA GLY A 125 5.44 8.35 -8.87
C GLY A 125 4.05 8.09 -8.32
N PRO A 126 3.04 8.06 -9.18
CA PRO A 126 1.68 7.70 -8.82
C PRO A 126 1.54 6.19 -8.59
N TYR A 127 0.50 5.83 -7.83
CA TYR A 127 0.00 4.46 -7.77
C TYR A 127 -1.52 4.43 -7.86
N VAL A 128 -2.03 3.30 -8.32
CA VAL A 128 -3.42 2.90 -8.18
C VAL A 128 -3.47 1.53 -7.52
N ALA A 129 -4.50 1.28 -6.70
CA ALA A 129 -4.63 0.02 -6.00
C ALA A 129 -6.10 -0.41 -5.92
N MET A 130 -6.32 -1.72 -5.87
CA MET A 130 -7.64 -2.33 -5.76
C MET A 130 -7.67 -3.28 -4.56
N GLY A 131 -8.60 -3.05 -3.63
CA GLY A 131 -8.85 -3.92 -2.49
C GLY A 131 -9.38 -5.28 -2.92
N VAL A 132 -8.71 -6.33 -2.47
CA VAL A 132 -9.02 -7.72 -2.88
C VAL A 132 -9.38 -8.62 -1.72
N ALA A 133 -8.89 -8.35 -0.53
CA ALA A 133 -9.17 -9.10 0.69
C ALA A 133 -8.88 -8.26 1.93
N GLY A 134 -9.36 -8.68 3.09
CA GLY A 134 -9.00 -8.04 4.35
C GLY A 134 -9.79 -8.60 5.51
N LYS A 135 -9.35 -8.26 6.72
CA LYS A 135 -10.02 -8.66 7.96
C LYS A 135 -10.02 -7.52 8.95
N ASN A 136 -11.19 -7.30 9.55
CA ASN A 136 -11.37 -6.50 10.74
C ASN A 136 -11.36 -7.41 11.95
N LYS A 137 -10.61 -7.05 12.97
CA LYS A 137 -10.57 -7.76 14.26
C LYS A 137 -10.78 -6.75 15.37
N VAL A 138 -11.77 -7.02 16.22
CA VAL A 138 -12.01 -6.26 17.44
C VAL A 138 -11.80 -7.22 18.61
N GLU A 139 -10.96 -6.86 19.54
CA GLU A 139 -10.69 -7.61 20.76
C GLU A 139 -10.61 -6.68 21.96
N GLY A 140 -11.04 -7.16 23.11
CA GLY A 140 -11.00 -6.37 24.33
C GLY A 140 -11.37 -7.15 25.57
N LYS A 141 -11.32 -6.44 26.70
CA LYS A 141 -11.80 -6.90 28.00
C LYS A 141 -12.61 -5.80 28.65
N ILE A 142 -13.69 -6.18 29.34
CA ILE A 142 -14.50 -5.30 30.18
C ILE A 142 -14.65 -6.01 31.52
N PHE A 143 -14.17 -5.42 32.60
CA PHE A 143 -14.16 -6.01 33.93
C PHE A 143 -13.57 -7.43 34.00
N GLY A 144 -12.50 -7.69 33.21
CA GLY A 144 -11.83 -8.98 33.17
C GLY A 144 -12.48 -10.00 32.22
N ILE A 145 -13.65 -9.73 31.65
CA ILE A 145 -14.34 -10.59 30.69
C ILE A 145 -13.85 -10.22 29.29
N GLY A 146 -13.17 -11.16 28.62
CA GLY A 146 -12.63 -10.97 27.29
C GLY A 146 -13.67 -11.20 26.19
N PHE A 147 -13.60 -10.43 25.12
CA PHE A 147 -14.34 -10.64 23.88
C PHE A 147 -13.42 -10.50 22.66
N SER A 148 -13.73 -11.21 21.59
CA SER A 148 -13.04 -11.08 20.31
C SER A 148 -14.02 -11.37 19.19
N ASN A 149 -14.09 -10.45 18.22
CA ASN A 149 -14.83 -10.63 16.98
C ASN A 149 -13.90 -10.44 15.78
N LYS A 150 -14.13 -11.20 14.71
CA LYS A 150 -13.34 -11.13 13.48
C LYS A 150 -14.27 -11.25 12.28
N GLU A 151 -14.22 -10.28 11.40
CA GLU A 151 -15.06 -10.18 10.21
C GLU A 151 -14.20 -9.93 8.98
N ASN A 152 -14.68 -10.37 7.82
CA ASN A 152 -14.05 -10.00 6.57
C ASN A 152 -14.38 -8.54 6.26
N ILE A 153 -13.44 -7.86 5.58
CA ILE A 153 -13.66 -6.51 5.07
C ILE A 153 -14.47 -6.62 3.78
N ASP A 154 -15.60 -5.94 3.74
CA ASP A 154 -16.38 -5.77 2.53
C ASP A 154 -15.88 -4.52 1.79
N PHE A 155 -15.60 -4.68 0.49
CA PHE A 155 -15.16 -3.60 -0.36
C PHE A 155 -16.33 -3.10 -1.20
N SER A 156 -16.70 -1.83 -1.00
CA SER A 156 -17.66 -1.12 -1.83
C SER A 156 -17.02 -0.74 -3.17
N ASN A 157 -17.79 -0.82 -4.26
CA ASN A 157 -17.38 -0.33 -5.58
C ASN A 157 -17.66 1.17 -5.78
N ASP A 158 -17.98 1.86 -4.69
CA ASP A 158 -18.21 3.30 -4.69
C ASP A 158 -17.02 4.05 -5.31
N ASP A 159 -17.33 5.03 -6.15
CA ASP A 159 -16.31 5.83 -6.85
C ASP A 159 -15.63 6.78 -5.84
N PRO A 160 -14.32 6.65 -5.59
CA PRO A 160 -13.62 7.50 -4.64
C PRO A 160 -13.50 8.96 -5.10
N THR A 161 -13.95 9.29 -6.30
CA THR A 161 -13.92 10.66 -6.87
C THR A 161 -15.26 11.37 -6.77
N THR A 162 -16.34 10.67 -6.43
CA THR A 162 -17.68 11.22 -6.27
C THR A 162 -18.08 11.35 -4.81
N PHE A 163 -19.05 12.23 -4.52
CA PHE A 163 -19.63 12.42 -3.20
C PHE A 163 -20.93 11.61 -3.01
N GLU A 164 -21.35 10.86 -4.02
CA GLU A 164 -22.58 10.07 -3.97
C GLU A 164 -22.28 8.70 -3.33
N GLU A 165 -23.09 8.32 -2.33
CA GLU A 165 -23.01 6.99 -1.71
C GLU A 165 -23.72 5.96 -2.59
N GLN A 166 -23.05 4.86 -2.92
CA GLN A 166 -23.66 3.73 -3.59
C GLN A 166 -24.22 2.70 -2.59
N GLU A 167 -25.22 1.93 -3.01
CA GLU A 167 -25.75 0.82 -2.23
C GLU A 167 -24.63 -0.16 -1.82
N GLY A 168 -24.55 -0.46 -0.51
CA GLY A 168 -23.50 -1.31 0.06
C GLY A 168 -22.45 -0.55 0.87
N ALA A 169 -22.48 0.79 0.87
CA ALA A 169 -21.73 1.60 1.81
C ALA A 169 -22.35 1.45 3.21
N GLY A 170 -21.72 0.69 4.08
CA GLY A 170 -22.15 0.46 5.46
C GLY A 170 -21.02 0.63 6.45
N LEU A 171 -21.31 0.71 7.74
CA LEU A 171 -20.31 0.72 8.80
C LEU A 171 -19.41 -0.53 8.65
N GLY A 172 -18.12 -0.33 8.33
CA GLY A 172 -17.15 -1.41 8.12
C GLY A 172 -16.83 -1.71 6.65
N SER A 173 -17.48 -1.05 5.68
CA SER A 173 -17.14 -1.14 4.27
C SER A 173 -16.03 -0.16 3.91
N LEU A 174 -15.03 -0.63 3.17
CA LEU A 174 -13.95 0.18 2.64
C LEU A 174 -14.15 0.40 1.14
N ARG A 175 -13.71 1.54 0.63
CA ARG A 175 -13.66 1.77 -0.82
C ARG A 175 -12.66 0.80 -1.45
N ARG A 176 -13.07 0.18 -2.55
CA ARG A 176 -12.25 -0.80 -3.26
C ARG A 176 -11.03 -0.19 -3.93
N PHE A 177 -11.17 1.01 -4.47
CA PHE A 177 -10.10 1.69 -5.18
C PHE A 177 -9.38 2.68 -4.28
N ASP A 178 -8.06 2.63 -4.32
CA ASP A 178 -7.15 3.55 -3.66
C ASP A 178 -6.15 4.07 -4.69
N TYR A 179 -5.76 5.33 -4.56
CA TYR A 179 -4.74 5.96 -5.40
C TYR A 179 -3.96 6.99 -4.61
N GLY A 180 -2.76 7.28 -5.07
CA GLY A 180 -1.89 8.21 -4.39
C GLY A 180 -0.53 8.37 -5.03
N LEU A 181 0.42 8.82 -4.24
CA LEU A 181 1.81 9.03 -4.62
C LEU A 181 2.72 8.13 -3.81
N ASN A 182 3.77 7.63 -4.44
CA ASN A 182 4.86 6.91 -3.81
C ASN A 182 6.15 7.70 -3.91
N ALA A 183 6.96 7.67 -2.84
CA ALA A 183 8.36 8.05 -2.87
C ALA A 183 9.20 6.81 -2.53
N THR A 184 10.36 6.67 -3.16
CA THR A 184 11.29 5.55 -2.93
C THR A 184 12.72 6.07 -2.88
N ALA A 185 13.52 5.50 -1.99
CA ALA A 185 14.96 5.71 -1.95
C ALA A 185 15.64 4.42 -1.53
N GLY A 186 16.84 4.15 -2.06
CA GLY A 186 17.52 2.91 -1.71
C GLY A 186 18.87 2.74 -2.37
N VAL A 187 19.41 1.55 -2.17
CA VAL A 187 20.67 1.11 -2.78
C VAL A 187 20.45 -0.18 -3.53
N GLN A 188 21.04 -0.27 -4.69
CA GLN A 188 21.20 -1.48 -5.46
C GLN A 188 22.66 -1.89 -5.41
N LEU A 189 22.91 -3.14 -5.09
CA LEU A 189 24.24 -3.76 -5.05
C LEU A 189 24.19 -4.99 -5.96
N ASN A 190 24.66 -4.84 -7.17
CA ASN A 190 24.58 -5.85 -8.22
C ASN A 190 23.12 -6.35 -8.43
N ASN A 191 22.77 -7.53 -8.01
CA ASN A 191 21.45 -8.15 -8.18
C ASN A 191 20.48 -7.92 -7.00
N VAL A 192 20.97 -7.31 -5.92
CA VAL A 192 20.20 -7.09 -4.69
C VAL A 192 19.83 -5.64 -4.56
N LEU A 193 18.62 -5.37 -4.10
CA LEU A 193 18.08 -4.04 -3.90
C LEU A 193 17.50 -3.92 -2.49
N PHE A 194 17.87 -2.84 -1.81
CA PHE A 194 17.26 -2.41 -0.55
C PHE A 194 16.59 -1.06 -0.75
N ALA A 195 15.35 -0.94 -0.33
CA ALA A 195 14.61 0.30 -0.49
C ALA A 195 13.77 0.65 0.73
N LEU A 196 13.69 1.95 0.98
CA LEU A 196 12.70 2.59 1.82
C LEU A 196 11.66 3.23 0.90
N ASN A 197 10.38 2.96 1.14
CA ASN A 197 9.31 3.52 0.34
C ASN A 197 8.29 4.19 1.27
N TYR A 198 7.67 5.26 0.77
CA TYR A 198 6.59 5.93 1.47
C TYR A 198 5.40 6.14 0.53
N GLY A 199 4.28 5.52 0.88
CA GLY A 199 3.01 5.64 0.18
C GLY A 199 2.14 6.71 0.83
N TYR A 200 1.74 7.70 0.05
CA TYR A 200 0.85 8.79 0.42
C TYR A 200 -0.48 8.64 -0.33
N GLY A 201 -1.48 8.00 0.32
CA GLY A 201 -2.82 7.86 -0.23
C GLY A 201 -3.53 9.20 -0.35
N LEU A 202 -4.24 9.39 -1.45
CA LEU A 202 -5.07 10.55 -1.75
C LEU A 202 -6.55 10.21 -1.70
N ALA A 203 -6.91 8.95 -1.96
CA ALA A 203 -8.28 8.48 -1.89
C ALA A 203 -8.80 8.42 -0.45
N LYS A 204 -10.07 8.74 -0.25
CA LYS A 204 -10.78 8.48 1.01
C LYS A 204 -11.01 6.96 1.14
N ILE A 205 -10.78 6.40 2.32
CA ILE A 205 -10.84 4.95 2.57
C ILE A 205 -12.26 4.51 2.95
N ASN A 206 -12.95 5.31 3.77
CA ASN A 206 -14.30 4.99 4.22
C ASN A 206 -15.32 5.28 3.13
N ALA A 207 -16.29 4.39 2.98
CA ALA A 207 -17.40 4.56 2.06
C ALA A 207 -18.54 5.42 2.64
N VAL A 208 -18.52 5.72 3.94
CA VAL A 208 -19.59 6.43 4.66
C VAL A 208 -19.04 7.68 5.33
N GLY A 209 -19.70 8.82 5.10
CA GLY A 209 -19.49 10.10 5.80
C GLY A 209 -19.09 11.23 4.87
N ASP A 210 -20.00 12.19 4.72
CA ASP A 210 -19.82 13.41 3.90
C ASP A 210 -19.14 14.58 4.65
N ASP A 211 -18.57 14.32 5.83
CA ASP A 211 -17.86 15.37 6.54
C ASP A 211 -16.61 15.78 5.75
N GLU A 212 -16.55 17.06 5.36
CA GLU A 212 -15.41 17.68 4.64
C GLU A 212 -14.07 17.48 5.37
N ASP A 213 -14.10 17.12 6.65
CA ASP A 213 -12.96 16.83 7.51
C ASP A 213 -12.55 15.34 7.53
N ASP A 214 -13.19 14.44 6.78
CA ASP A 214 -12.83 13.03 6.78
C ASP A 214 -11.51 12.79 6.02
N LYS A 215 -10.42 12.78 6.80
CA LYS A 215 -9.03 12.65 6.32
C LYS A 215 -8.52 11.22 6.36
N ASN A 216 -9.40 10.23 6.37
CA ASN A 216 -9.05 8.80 6.38
C ASN A 216 -8.32 8.39 5.10
N LYS A 217 -7.00 8.54 5.07
CA LYS A 217 -6.14 8.22 3.92
C LYS A 217 -5.02 7.30 4.34
N HIS A 218 -4.65 6.38 3.48
CA HIS A 218 -3.52 5.47 3.72
C HIS A 218 -2.18 6.21 3.81
N ARG A 219 -1.36 5.79 4.78
CA ARG A 219 0.04 6.19 4.96
C ARG A 219 0.83 4.91 5.22
N VAL A 220 1.78 4.61 4.35
CA VAL A 220 2.53 3.34 4.42
C VAL A 220 4.01 3.60 4.28
N LEU A 221 4.77 3.36 5.34
CA LEU A 221 6.22 3.30 5.30
C LEU A 221 6.63 1.85 5.09
N SER A 222 7.48 1.57 4.09
CA SER A 222 7.86 0.20 3.77
C SER A 222 9.37 0.04 3.67
N PHE A 223 9.86 -1.06 4.24
CA PHE A 223 11.22 -1.54 4.05
C PHE A 223 11.19 -2.72 3.09
N SER A 224 11.90 -2.63 2.00
CA SER A 224 11.88 -3.63 0.93
C SER A 224 13.24 -4.22 0.66
N PHE A 225 13.23 -5.48 0.35
CA PHE A 225 14.32 -6.23 -0.25
C PHE A 225 13.89 -6.71 -1.62
N GLY A 226 14.77 -6.61 -2.61
CA GLY A 226 14.52 -7.07 -3.98
C GLY A 226 15.70 -7.84 -4.52
N PHE A 227 15.41 -8.78 -5.41
CA PHE A 227 16.39 -9.57 -6.13
C PHE A 227 16.08 -9.52 -7.63
N ARG A 228 17.11 -9.24 -8.44
CA ARG A 228 17.00 -9.24 -9.90
C ARG A 228 17.04 -10.68 -10.42
N LEU A 229 16.08 -11.00 -11.29
CA LEU A 229 15.95 -12.30 -11.96
C LEU A 229 16.95 -12.46 -13.12
#